data_e6680fe629336ce1de235351db016fd4
#
_entry.id   e6680fe629336ce1de235351db016fd4
#
_cell.length_a   1.000
_cell.length_b   1.000
_cell.length_c   1.000
_cell.angle_alpha   90.00
_cell.angle_beta   90.00
_cell.angle_gamma   90.00
#
_symmetry.space_group_name_H-M   'P 1'
#
loop_
_entity.id
_entity.type
_entity.pdbx_description
1 polymer ?
#
loop_
_entity_poly.entity_id
_entity_poly.type
_entity_poly.pdbx_seq_one_letter_code
_entity_poly.pdbx_strand_id
1 'polypeptide(L)'
;MTQLASRQANLGTETAFETLAKAKELERQGKSIIHLEIGEPDFDTPLHIRDAAKKALDDGFTHYGPSAGQLELREAIAKHQTERQGYEISSDNVIVTPGGKPVMFFTIMALIEEGDEVIYPNPGFPIYESMIRYMGGTPVPMQLNEDAGY
;
A
#
# COMPACT_ATOMS: atom_id res chain seq x y z
N MET A 1 2.39 20.56 -26.43
CA MET A 1 2.65 19.44 -25.47
C MET A 1 2.13 19.85 -24.12
N THR A 2 1.41 18.96 -23.43
CA THR A 2 0.94 19.25 -22.06
C THR A 2 2.15 19.25 -21.11
N GLN A 3 2.35 20.32 -20.36
CA GLN A 3 3.41 20.40 -19.37
C GLN A 3 2.94 19.75 -18.08
N LEU A 4 3.70 18.77 -17.56
CA LEU A 4 3.46 18.15 -16.27
C LEU A 4 3.83 19.12 -15.13
N ALA A 5 3.19 18.93 -13.96
CA ALA A 5 3.57 19.66 -12.75
C ALA A 5 5.03 19.36 -12.38
N SER A 6 5.78 20.38 -11.92
CA SER A 6 7.20 20.26 -11.58
C SER A 6 7.48 19.15 -10.53
N ARG A 7 6.56 18.95 -9.57
CA ARG A 7 6.67 17.91 -8.55
C ARG A 7 6.71 16.49 -9.10
N GLN A 8 6.32 16.27 -10.38
CA GLN A 8 6.45 14.95 -11.03
C GLN A 8 7.93 14.48 -11.11
N ALA A 9 8.87 15.41 -11.13
CA ALA A 9 10.29 15.05 -11.09
C ALA A 9 10.73 14.40 -9.78
N ASN A 10 9.96 14.57 -8.71
CA ASN A 10 10.21 14.00 -7.39
C ASN A 10 9.54 12.64 -7.18
N LEU A 11 8.75 12.18 -8.16
CA LEU A 11 8.05 10.90 -8.08
C LEU A 11 8.99 9.76 -8.52
N GLY A 12 9.30 8.86 -7.59
CA GLY A 12 10.00 7.62 -7.88
C GLY A 12 9.06 6.56 -8.45
N THR A 13 9.62 5.53 -9.07
CA THR A 13 8.90 4.37 -9.61
C THR A 13 9.18 3.10 -8.81
N GLU A 14 8.24 2.17 -8.82
CA GLU A 14 8.48 0.81 -8.33
C GLU A 14 9.24 0.02 -9.39
N THR A 15 10.56 -0.10 -9.23
CA THR A 15 11.43 -0.83 -10.17
C THR A 15 11.17 -2.34 -10.17
N ALA A 16 10.47 -2.88 -9.18
CA ALA A 16 10.10 -4.29 -9.11
C ALA A 16 9.31 -4.77 -10.34
N PHE A 17 8.37 -3.96 -10.84
CA PHE A 17 7.60 -4.31 -12.04
C PHE A 17 8.43 -4.22 -13.33
N GLU A 18 9.41 -3.34 -13.39
CA GLU A 18 10.38 -3.29 -14.50
C GLU A 18 11.25 -4.54 -14.50
N THR A 19 11.70 -4.98 -13.32
CA THR A 19 12.44 -6.22 -13.13
C THR A 19 11.61 -7.44 -13.53
N LEU A 20 10.33 -7.50 -13.13
CA LEU A 20 9.40 -8.55 -13.54
C LEU A 20 9.26 -8.61 -15.08
N ALA A 21 9.07 -7.45 -15.72
CA ALA A 21 8.96 -7.40 -17.18
C ALA A 21 10.21 -7.93 -17.87
N LYS A 22 11.41 -7.60 -17.36
CA LYS A 22 12.68 -8.11 -17.84
C LYS A 22 12.83 -9.61 -17.59
N ALA A 23 12.44 -10.11 -16.42
CA ALA A 23 12.48 -11.53 -16.10
C ALA A 23 11.59 -12.33 -17.07
N LYS A 24 10.35 -11.90 -17.29
CA LYS A 24 9.42 -12.52 -18.25
C LYS A 24 9.95 -12.51 -19.70
N GLU A 25 10.69 -11.47 -20.09
CA GLU A 25 11.33 -11.45 -21.43
C GLU A 25 12.44 -12.50 -21.52
N LEU A 26 13.25 -12.66 -20.47
CA LEU A 26 14.31 -13.69 -20.44
C LEU A 26 13.72 -15.11 -20.43
N GLU A 27 12.60 -15.34 -19.77
CA GLU A 27 11.87 -16.61 -19.81
C GLU A 27 11.37 -16.95 -21.23
N ARG A 28 10.83 -15.95 -21.95
CA ARG A 28 10.44 -16.14 -23.37
C ARG A 28 11.62 -16.53 -24.27
N GLN A 29 12.84 -16.14 -23.89
CA GLN A 29 14.09 -16.54 -24.55
C GLN A 29 14.59 -17.92 -24.09
N GLY A 30 13.82 -18.64 -23.24
CA GLY A 30 14.15 -19.98 -22.76
C GLY A 30 15.07 -20.02 -21.53
N LYS A 31 15.31 -18.90 -20.86
CA LYS A 31 16.09 -18.89 -19.63
C LYS A 31 15.22 -19.26 -18.43
N SER A 32 15.78 -20.04 -17.51
CA SER A 32 15.15 -20.32 -16.21
C SER A 32 15.43 -19.16 -15.27
N ILE A 33 14.36 -18.52 -14.75
CA ILE A 33 14.45 -17.39 -13.83
C ILE A 33 13.81 -17.77 -12.48
N ILE A 34 14.50 -17.44 -11.40
CA ILE A 34 13.94 -17.49 -10.04
C ILE A 34 13.39 -16.10 -9.71
N HIS A 35 12.07 -15.99 -9.53
CA HIS A 35 11.39 -14.74 -9.29
C HIS A 35 11.42 -14.39 -7.80
N LEU A 36 12.05 -13.26 -7.44
CA LEU A 36 12.08 -12.70 -6.08
C LEU A 36 11.76 -11.19 -6.08
N GLU A 37 11.39 -10.64 -7.24
CA GLU A 37 11.16 -9.20 -7.43
C GLU A 37 9.81 -8.71 -6.96
N ILE A 38 8.80 -9.59 -6.86
CA ILE A 38 7.46 -9.27 -6.36
C ILE A 38 7.20 -10.05 -5.08
N GLY A 39 6.93 -9.33 -4.00
CA GLY A 39 6.54 -9.89 -2.72
C GLY A 39 5.02 -10.04 -2.64
N GLU A 40 4.49 -11.19 -3.05
CA GLU A 40 3.08 -11.56 -2.88
C GLU A 40 2.97 -12.96 -2.29
N PRO A 41 1.85 -13.29 -1.61
CA PRO A 41 1.60 -14.66 -1.16
C PRO A 41 1.58 -15.65 -2.33
N ASP A 42 2.19 -16.80 -2.17
CA ASP A 42 2.25 -17.88 -3.18
C ASP A 42 1.00 -18.78 -3.18
N PHE A 43 -0.01 -18.43 -2.40
CA PHE A 43 -1.28 -19.13 -2.28
C PHE A 43 -2.45 -18.20 -2.62
N ASP A 44 -3.53 -18.79 -3.13
CA ASP A 44 -4.77 -18.08 -3.45
C ASP A 44 -5.45 -17.52 -2.20
N THR A 45 -6.25 -16.45 -2.39
CA THR A 45 -7.17 -15.97 -1.36
C THR A 45 -8.05 -17.12 -0.85
N PRO A 46 -8.17 -17.33 0.47
CA PRO A 46 -8.97 -18.42 1.04
C PRO A 46 -10.38 -18.51 0.48
N LEU A 47 -10.87 -19.74 0.26
CA LEU A 47 -12.13 -20.00 -0.43
C LEU A 47 -13.32 -19.26 0.19
N HIS A 48 -13.43 -19.25 1.54
CA HIS A 48 -14.52 -18.56 2.23
C HIS A 48 -14.55 -17.06 1.98
N ILE A 49 -13.39 -16.42 1.78
CA ILE A 49 -13.29 -14.98 1.45
C ILE A 49 -13.75 -14.77 0.01
N ARG A 50 -13.28 -15.62 -0.92
CA ARG A 50 -13.70 -15.55 -2.33
C ARG A 50 -15.20 -15.76 -2.49
N ASP A 51 -15.75 -16.71 -1.75
CA ASP A 51 -17.20 -17.02 -1.82
C ASP A 51 -18.05 -15.90 -1.20
N ALA A 52 -17.57 -15.25 -0.11
CA ALA A 52 -18.21 -14.06 0.45
C ALA A 52 -18.23 -12.90 -0.56
N ALA A 53 -17.14 -12.70 -1.32
CA ALA A 53 -17.09 -11.66 -2.35
C ALA A 53 -18.05 -11.95 -3.51
N LYS A 54 -18.13 -13.21 -4.00
CA LYS A 54 -19.09 -13.62 -5.02
C LYS A 54 -20.52 -13.40 -4.56
N LYS A 55 -20.82 -13.85 -3.32
CA LYS A 55 -22.15 -13.65 -2.74
C LYS A 55 -22.53 -12.18 -2.66
N ALA A 56 -21.61 -11.31 -2.25
CA ALA A 56 -21.87 -9.87 -2.19
C ALA A 56 -22.22 -9.29 -3.57
N LEU A 57 -21.56 -9.74 -4.64
CA LEU A 57 -21.90 -9.35 -6.00
C LEU A 57 -23.29 -9.86 -6.41
N ASP A 58 -23.62 -11.12 -6.11
CA ASP A 58 -24.92 -11.72 -6.39
C ASP A 58 -26.05 -11.04 -5.59
N ASP A 59 -25.78 -10.60 -4.36
CA ASP A 59 -26.68 -9.85 -3.50
C ASP A 59 -26.84 -8.37 -3.92
N GLY A 60 -26.13 -7.90 -4.95
CA GLY A 60 -26.27 -6.56 -5.51
C GLY A 60 -25.44 -5.47 -4.83
N PHE A 61 -24.39 -5.82 -4.09
CA PHE A 61 -23.42 -4.83 -3.54
C PHE A 61 -22.55 -4.24 -4.66
N THR A 62 -23.19 -3.58 -5.62
CA THR A 62 -22.58 -3.01 -6.82
C THR A 62 -22.84 -1.50 -6.96
N HIS A 63 -23.29 -0.84 -5.90
CA HIS A 63 -23.64 0.57 -5.87
C HIS A 63 -22.68 1.37 -4.99
N TYR A 64 -22.72 2.69 -5.12
CA TYR A 64 -21.96 3.59 -4.26
C TYR A 64 -22.29 3.38 -2.79
N GLY A 65 -21.25 3.38 -1.97
CA GLY A 65 -21.32 3.35 -0.52
C GLY A 65 -20.78 4.63 0.13
N PRO A 66 -20.72 4.66 1.46
CA PRO A 66 -20.13 5.78 2.21
C PRO A 66 -18.66 5.98 1.87
N SER A 67 -18.20 7.25 1.82
CA SER A 67 -16.80 7.60 1.48
C SER A 67 -15.77 6.95 2.40
N ALA A 68 -16.11 6.75 3.69
CA ALA A 68 -15.23 6.09 4.65
C ALA A 68 -15.23 4.55 4.55
N GLY A 69 -16.08 3.98 3.72
CA GLY A 69 -16.31 2.54 3.60
C GLY A 69 -17.58 2.07 4.33
N GLN A 70 -18.01 0.83 4.02
CA GLN A 70 -19.20 0.22 4.63
C GLN A 70 -19.10 0.19 6.15
N LEU A 71 -20.18 0.55 6.83
CA LEU A 71 -20.19 0.68 8.29
C LEU A 71 -19.84 -0.65 8.98
N GLU A 72 -20.43 -1.74 8.52
CA GLU A 72 -20.22 -3.07 9.07
C GLU A 72 -18.74 -3.51 8.98
N LEU A 73 -18.06 -3.16 7.89
CA LEU A 73 -16.63 -3.42 7.73
C LEU A 73 -15.79 -2.54 8.67
N ARG A 74 -16.15 -1.26 8.80
CA ARG A 74 -15.46 -0.33 9.71
C ARG A 74 -15.62 -0.75 11.18
N GLU A 75 -16.81 -1.21 11.58
CA GLU A 75 -17.06 -1.75 12.91
C GLU A 75 -16.26 -3.03 13.17
N ALA A 76 -16.21 -3.96 12.21
CA ALA A 76 -15.40 -5.18 12.31
C ALA A 76 -13.91 -4.86 12.45
N ILE A 77 -13.39 -3.90 11.68
CA ILE A 77 -12.00 -3.43 11.78
C ILE A 77 -11.75 -2.79 13.13
N ALA A 78 -12.62 -1.88 13.58
CA ALA A 78 -12.51 -1.18 14.86
C ALA A 78 -12.46 -2.17 16.04
N LYS A 79 -13.36 -3.15 16.04
CA LYS A 79 -13.38 -4.22 17.05
C LYS A 79 -12.07 -5.01 17.05
N HIS A 80 -11.62 -5.48 15.89
CA HIS A 80 -10.37 -6.25 15.76
C HIS A 80 -9.16 -5.44 16.24
N GLN A 81 -9.09 -4.16 15.88
CA GLN A 81 -7.97 -3.30 16.29
C GLN A 81 -8.04 -2.96 17.79
N THR A 82 -9.23 -2.77 18.35
CA THR A 82 -9.42 -2.60 19.80
C THR A 82 -8.86 -3.80 20.57
N GLU A 83 -9.21 -5.02 20.15
CA GLU A 83 -8.72 -6.25 20.77
C GLU A 83 -7.19 -6.38 20.65
N ARG A 84 -6.62 -6.00 19.50
CA ARG A 84 -5.18 -6.11 19.24
C ARG A 84 -4.34 -5.05 19.95
N GLN A 85 -4.84 -3.82 20.04
CA GLN A 85 -4.09 -2.67 20.57
C GLN A 85 -4.32 -2.47 22.08
N GLY A 86 -5.41 -3.04 22.63
CA GLY A 86 -5.73 -2.93 24.06
C GLY A 86 -6.37 -1.59 24.47
N TYR A 87 -6.81 -0.78 23.53
CA TYR A 87 -7.59 0.44 23.78
C TYR A 87 -8.74 0.57 22.78
N GLU A 88 -9.79 1.30 23.15
CA GLU A 88 -11.00 1.44 22.34
C GLU A 88 -10.74 2.22 21.06
N ILE A 89 -11.16 1.62 19.93
CA ILE A 89 -11.16 2.24 18.61
C ILE A 89 -12.60 2.24 18.09
N SER A 90 -13.12 3.41 17.76
CA SER A 90 -14.44 3.58 17.16
C SER A 90 -14.39 3.33 15.64
N SER A 91 -15.51 2.93 15.04
CA SER A 91 -15.65 2.89 13.58
C SER A 91 -15.43 4.25 12.92
N ASP A 92 -15.58 5.35 13.64
CA ASP A 92 -15.29 6.70 13.13
C ASP A 92 -13.78 6.99 12.98
N ASN A 93 -12.93 6.17 13.61
CA ASN A 93 -11.47 6.20 13.42
C ASN A 93 -11.00 5.33 12.25
N VAL A 94 -11.92 4.73 11.49
CA VAL A 94 -11.59 3.80 10.40
C VAL A 94 -12.04 4.36 9.06
N ILE A 95 -11.09 4.41 8.12
CA ILE A 95 -11.34 4.68 6.71
C ILE A 95 -10.84 3.50 5.88
N VAL A 96 -11.68 2.98 5.00
CA VAL A 96 -11.34 1.87 4.09
C VAL A 96 -10.94 2.44 2.74
N THR A 97 -9.79 2.01 2.23
CA THR A 97 -9.28 2.43 0.92
C THR A 97 -9.13 1.24 -0.03
N PRO A 98 -9.13 1.46 -1.36
CA PRO A 98 -8.88 0.40 -2.34
C PRO A 98 -7.39 0.01 -2.38
N GLY A 99 -6.95 -0.76 -1.40
CA GLY A 99 -5.56 -1.21 -1.24
C GLY A 99 -4.73 -0.34 -0.28
N GLY A 100 -3.49 -0.77 0.00
CA GLY A 100 -2.60 -0.11 0.97
C GLY A 100 -1.91 1.16 0.45
N LYS A 101 -1.67 1.28 -0.86
CA LYS A 101 -0.99 2.46 -1.43
C LYS A 101 -1.74 3.76 -1.20
N PRO A 102 -3.07 3.85 -1.38
CA PRO A 102 -3.83 5.05 -1.03
C PRO A 102 -3.75 5.42 0.45
N VAL A 103 -3.62 4.46 1.35
CA VAL A 103 -3.42 4.76 2.80
C VAL A 103 -2.19 5.63 2.99
N MET A 104 -1.04 5.19 2.46
CA MET A 104 0.22 5.93 2.56
C MET A 104 0.14 7.29 1.85
N PHE A 105 -0.42 7.29 0.63
CA PHE A 105 -0.56 8.52 -0.15
C PHE A 105 -1.38 9.57 0.60
N PHE A 106 -2.58 9.21 1.06
CA PHE A 106 -3.46 10.16 1.74
C PHE A 106 -2.92 10.59 3.10
N THR A 107 -2.27 9.68 3.83
CA THR A 107 -1.68 10.02 5.13
C THR A 107 -0.53 11.01 4.96
N ILE A 108 0.39 10.75 4.04
CA ILE A 108 1.53 11.64 3.77
C ILE A 108 1.01 12.98 3.23
N MET A 109 0.05 12.96 2.29
CA MET A 109 -0.54 14.18 1.73
C MET A 109 -1.23 15.05 2.79
N ALA A 110 -1.86 14.44 3.79
CA ALA A 110 -2.61 15.15 4.83
C ALA A 110 -1.73 15.72 5.94
N LEU A 111 -0.53 15.19 6.15
CA LEU A 111 0.31 15.49 7.31
C LEU A 111 1.62 16.18 6.98
N ILE A 112 2.11 16.11 5.74
CA ILE A 112 3.47 16.54 5.38
C ILE A 112 3.43 17.80 4.52
N GLU A 113 4.23 18.79 4.92
CA GLU A 113 4.47 20.04 4.23
C GLU A 113 5.96 20.19 3.89
N GLU A 114 6.29 21.21 3.09
CA GLU A 114 7.66 21.57 2.76
C GLU A 114 8.45 21.96 4.04
N GLY A 115 9.56 21.27 4.26
CA GLY A 115 10.42 21.45 5.44
C GLY A 115 10.23 20.38 6.51
N ASP A 116 9.19 19.53 6.43
CA ASP A 116 9.01 18.42 7.35
C ASP A 116 10.00 17.30 7.06
N GLU A 117 10.44 16.62 8.12
CA GLU A 117 11.27 15.42 8.05
C GLU A 117 10.43 14.19 8.41
N VAL A 118 10.51 13.15 7.56
CA VAL A 118 9.74 11.91 7.75
C VAL A 118 10.67 10.71 7.82
N ILE A 119 10.69 10.03 8.98
CA ILE A 119 11.47 8.82 9.17
C ILE A 119 10.75 7.64 8.50
N TYR A 120 11.49 6.87 7.71
CA TYR A 120 10.97 5.65 7.05
C TYR A 120 12.00 4.52 7.12
N PRO A 121 11.57 3.22 7.14
CA PRO A 121 12.49 2.09 7.20
C PRO A 121 13.27 1.92 5.88
N ASN A 122 14.58 1.66 5.98
CA ASN A 122 15.45 1.36 4.85
C ASN A 122 16.33 0.12 5.16
N PRO A 123 16.20 -1.00 4.43
CA PRO A 123 15.29 -1.20 3.30
C PRO A 123 13.81 -1.17 3.68
N GLY A 124 12.97 -0.72 2.77
CA GLY A 124 11.54 -0.58 2.99
C GLY A 124 10.76 -0.49 1.68
N PHE A 125 9.47 -0.20 1.79
CA PHE A 125 8.63 -0.09 0.61
C PHE A 125 8.95 1.20 -0.17
N PRO A 126 9.30 1.12 -1.48
CA PRO A 126 9.82 2.27 -2.24
C PRO A 126 8.89 3.48 -2.28
N ILE A 127 7.59 3.27 -2.08
CA ILE A 127 6.59 4.34 -2.09
C ILE A 127 6.77 5.32 -0.93
N TYR A 128 7.31 4.91 0.21
CA TYR A 128 7.52 5.82 1.34
C TYR A 128 8.36 7.02 0.94
N GLU A 129 9.57 6.80 0.48
CA GLU A 129 10.48 7.87 0.08
C GLU A 129 9.90 8.70 -1.08
N SER A 130 9.34 8.02 -2.08
CA SER A 130 8.76 8.66 -3.25
C SER A 130 7.64 9.64 -2.88
N MET A 131 6.72 9.23 -2.00
CA MET A 131 5.61 10.08 -1.60
C MET A 131 6.01 11.23 -0.68
N ILE A 132 6.97 11.00 0.23
CA ILE A 132 7.52 12.06 1.07
C ILE A 132 8.12 13.18 0.20
N ARG A 133 8.99 12.82 -0.77
CA ARG A 133 9.59 13.77 -1.72
C ARG A 133 8.54 14.46 -2.61
N TYR A 134 7.52 13.71 -3.04
CA TYR A 134 6.46 14.26 -3.88
C TYR A 134 5.64 15.33 -3.17
N MET A 135 5.45 15.20 -1.85
CA MET A 135 4.75 16.18 -1.03
C MET A 135 5.65 17.33 -0.53
N GLY A 136 6.95 17.31 -0.86
CA GLY A 136 7.89 18.36 -0.47
C GLY A 136 8.62 18.10 0.84
N GLY A 137 8.34 17.01 1.54
CA GLY A 137 9.02 16.61 2.75
C GLY A 137 10.41 16.03 2.48
N THR A 138 11.22 15.95 3.53
CA THR A 138 12.56 15.36 3.53
C THR A 138 12.49 13.92 4.05
N PRO A 139 12.78 12.90 3.25
CA PRO A 139 12.81 11.52 3.71
C PRO A 139 14.08 11.27 4.54
N VAL A 140 13.91 10.75 5.74
CA VAL A 140 15.00 10.38 6.67
C VAL A 140 15.04 8.87 6.81
N PRO A 141 16.00 8.16 6.18
CA PRO A 141 16.06 6.70 6.23
C PRO A 141 16.50 6.21 7.62
N MET A 142 15.66 5.37 8.23
CA MET A 142 16.02 4.58 9.40
C MET A 142 16.61 3.25 8.92
N GLN A 143 17.94 3.11 9.08
CA GLN A 143 18.61 1.90 8.62
C GLN A 143 18.20 0.69 9.45
N LEU A 144 17.67 -0.33 8.79
CA LEU A 144 17.43 -1.64 9.39
C LEU A 144 18.70 -2.48 9.28
N ASN A 145 19.24 -2.91 10.42
CA ASN A 145 20.47 -3.69 10.47
C ASN A 145 20.17 -5.14 10.84
N GLU A 146 20.68 -6.06 10.05
CA GLU A 146 20.51 -7.50 10.27
C GLU A 146 21.06 -7.94 11.63
N ASP A 147 22.25 -7.44 11.99
CA ASP A 147 22.89 -7.74 13.28
C ASP A 147 22.09 -7.27 14.49
N ALA A 148 21.17 -6.33 14.30
CA ALA A 148 20.26 -5.84 15.34
C ALA A 148 18.89 -6.52 15.33
N GLY A 149 18.65 -7.45 14.38
CA GLY A 149 17.39 -8.17 14.22
C GLY A 149 16.29 -7.36 13.50
N TYR A 150 16.72 -6.37 12.72
CA TYR A 150 15.89 -5.43 11.97
C TYR A 150 15.03 -4.46 12.78
#